data_613ad12e1f086c69c1c4262afc6ae15c
#
_entry.id   613ad12e1f086c69c1c4262afc6ae15c
#
_cell.length_a   1.000
_cell.length_b   1.000
_cell.length_c   1.000
_cell.angle_alpha   90.00
_cell.angle_beta   90.00
_cell.angle_gamma   90.00
#
_symmetry.space_group_name_H-M   'P 1'
#
loop_
_entity.id
_entity.type
_entity.pdbx_description
1 polymer ?
#
loop_
_entity_poly.entity_id
_entity_poly.type
_entity_poly.pdbx_seq_one_letter_code
_entity_poly.pdbx_strand_id
1 'polypeptide(L)'
;MSEANSQTDRPLGGLKILVVEDETMLFFLAEDMLTELGCAGVLHASRVKDALQLLASERPDVAMLDVNLAGEQAYPIAERLAAIDVPFVFATGYGSEGIPPNWASRPVVQKPFTLDMLARAMGAALAPTKIGT
;
A
#
# COMPACT_ATOMS: atom_id res chain seq x y z
N MET A 1 -10.66 -23.62 16.63
CA MET A 1 -10.74 -22.36 17.22
C MET A 1 -9.63 -21.41 16.86
N SER A 2 -8.43 -21.82 16.92
CA SER A 2 -7.37 -20.86 16.68
C SER A 2 -7.29 -20.44 15.23
N GLU A 3 -7.73 -21.26 14.29
CA GLU A 3 -7.66 -20.86 12.89
C GLU A 3 -8.51 -19.64 12.59
N ALA A 4 -9.71 -19.60 13.14
CA ALA A 4 -10.57 -18.44 12.89
C ALA A 4 -9.94 -17.18 13.45
N ASN A 5 -9.34 -17.30 14.63
CA ASN A 5 -8.67 -16.16 15.24
C ASN A 5 -7.46 -15.74 14.44
N SER A 6 -6.72 -16.71 13.89
CA SER A 6 -5.56 -16.39 13.08
C SER A 6 -5.91 -15.51 11.90
N GLN A 7 -7.00 -15.84 11.22
CA GLN A 7 -7.40 -15.04 10.07
C GLN A 7 -7.84 -13.65 10.47
N THR A 8 -8.50 -13.53 11.62
CA THR A 8 -8.91 -12.23 12.13
C THR A 8 -7.71 -11.39 12.51
N ASP A 9 -6.70 -12.02 13.12
CA ASP A 9 -5.55 -11.32 13.63
C ASP A 9 -4.52 -11.01 12.55
N ARG A 10 -4.64 -11.62 11.40
CA ARG A 10 -3.65 -11.49 10.34
C ARG A 10 -4.32 -11.13 9.02
N PRO A 11 -4.86 -9.91 8.95
CA PRO A 11 -5.62 -9.50 7.74
C PRO A 11 -4.79 -9.52 6.47
N LEU A 12 -3.46 -9.44 6.58
CA LEU A 12 -2.59 -9.46 5.40
C LEU A 12 -1.82 -10.77 5.30
N GLY A 13 -2.36 -11.84 5.88
CA GLY A 13 -1.67 -13.11 5.94
C GLY A 13 -1.30 -13.65 4.58
N GLY A 14 -0.02 -13.99 4.41
CA GLY A 14 0.46 -14.60 3.18
C GLY A 14 0.70 -13.65 2.03
N LEU A 15 0.46 -12.36 2.19
CA LEU A 15 0.59 -11.40 1.09
C LEU A 15 1.98 -10.78 1.04
N LYS A 16 2.42 -10.49 -0.18
CA LYS A 16 3.65 -9.76 -0.43
C LYS A 16 3.27 -8.31 -0.74
N ILE A 17 3.89 -7.37 -0.04
CA ILE A 17 3.48 -5.98 -0.09
C ILE A 17 4.63 -5.11 -0.55
N LEU A 18 4.37 -4.25 -1.52
CA LEU A 18 5.34 -3.25 -1.95
C LEU A 18 5.09 -1.98 -1.15
N VAL A 19 6.14 -1.46 -0.53
CA VAL A 19 6.08 -0.16 0.15
C VAL A 19 7.00 0.79 -0.59
N VAL A 20 6.44 1.89 -1.10
CA VAL A 20 7.22 2.92 -1.76
C VAL A 20 7.26 4.12 -0.83
N GLU A 21 8.42 4.36 -0.25
CA GLU A 21 8.63 5.36 0.79
C GLU A 21 10.09 5.77 0.77
N ASP A 22 10.36 7.08 0.63
CA ASP A 22 11.74 7.56 0.53
C ASP A 22 12.40 7.78 1.88
N GLU A 23 11.63 7.90 2.95
CA GLU A 23 12.20 8.08 4.28
C GLU A 23 12.38 6.73 4.97
N THR A 24 13.64 6.39 5.28
CA THR A 24 13.97 5.09 5.82
C THR A 24 13.23 4.76 7.11
N MET A 25 13.14 5.75 8.02
CA MET A 25 12.46 5.51 9.29
C MET A 25 10.99 5.22 9.09
N LEU A 26 10.35 5.94 8.17
CA LEU A 26 8.93 5.71 7.90
C LEU A 26 8.71 4.37 7.22
N PHE A 27 9.65 3.97 6.36
CA PHE A 27 9.58 2.63 5.78
C PHE A 27 9.63 1.56 6.86
N PHE A 28 10.57 1.68 7.80
CA PHE A 28 10.69 0.69 8.88
C PHE A 28 9.43 0.61 9.72
N LEU A 29 8.81 1.76 10.00
CA LEU A 29 7.57 1.77 10.76
C LEU A 29 6.46 1.05 9.99
N ALA A 30 6.35 1.31 8.70
CA ALA A 30 5.35 0.64 7.88
C ALA A 30 5.63 -0.86 7.82
N GLU A 31 6.89 -1.24 7.65
CA GLU A 31 7.24 -2.65 7.58
C GLU A 31 6.87 -3.37 8.88
N ASP A 32 7.15 -2.74 10.03
CA ASP A 32 6.77 -3.34 11.31
C ASP A 32 5.27 -3.54 11.41
N MET A 33 4.50 -2.54 11.01
CA MET A 33 3.04 -2.65 11.07
C MET A 33 2.52 -3.73 10.14
N LEU A 34 3.04 -3.78 8.92
CA LEU A 34 2.60 -4.78 7.95
C LEU A 34 2.96 -6.18 8.39
N THR A 35 4.13 -6.34 9.00
CA THR A 35 4.55 -7.62 9.55
C THR A 35 3.62 -8.04 10.67
N GLU A 36 3.24 -7.10 11.52
CA GLU A 36 2.29 -7.39 12.60
C GLU A 36 0.94 -7.81 12.05
N LEU A 37 0.55 -7.27 10.90
CA LEU A 37 -0.70 -7.66 10.24
C LEU A 37 -0.59 -8.98 9.49
N GLY A 38 0.59 -9.60 9.47
CA GLY A 38 0.77 -10.97 9.00
C GLY A 38 1.28 -11.14 7.59
N CYS A 39 1.77 -10.08 6.94
CA CYS A 39 2.22 -10.22 5.57
C CYS A 39 3.39 -11.20 5.44
N ALA A 40 3.54 -11.79 4.27
CA ALA A 40 4.60 -12.77 4.01
C ALA A 40 5.93 -12.10 3.72
N GLY A 41 5.91 -10.89 3.19
CA GLY A 41 7.14 -10.17 2.90
C GLY A 41 6.84 -8.77 2.45
N VAL A 42 7.86 -7.91 2.56
CA VAL A 42 7.77 -6.51 2.17
C VAL A 42 8.86 -6.22 1.15
N LEU A 43 8.46 -5.65 0.03
CA LEU A 43 9.38 -5.13 -0.97
C LEU A 43 9.48 -3.63 -0.78
N HIS A 44 10.65 -3.08 -0.96
CA HIS A 44 10.88 -1.65 -0.73
C HIS A 44 11.41 -0.97 -1.97
N ALA A 45 10.84 0.19 -2.30
CA ALA A 45 11.41 1.10 -3.28
C ALA A 45 11.32 2.50 -2.70
N SER A 46 12.34 3.32 -2.94
CA SER A 46 12.37 4.66 -2.38
C SER A 46 12.13 5.76 -3.42
N ARG A 47 12.16 5.42 -4.68
CA ARG A 47 11.99 6.38 -5.77
C ARG A 47 11.07 5.79 -6.83
N VAL A 48 10.52 6.67 -7.66
CA VAL A 48 9.66 6.24 -8.75
C VAL A 48 10.38 5.24 -9.66
N LYS A 49 11.60 5.58 -10.05
CA LYS A 49 12.38 4.72 -10.95
C LYS A 49 12.58 3.33 -10.37
N ASP A 50 12.93 3.27 -9.09
CA ASP A 50 13.20 2.00 -8.44
C ASP A 50 11.94 1.14 -8.36
N ALA A 51 10.81 1.78 -8.07
CA ALA A 51 9.55 1.05 -7.99
C ALA A 51 9.16 0.48 -9.35
N LEU A 52 9.31 1.29 -10.41
CA LEU A 52 8.97 0.80 -11.74
C LEU A 52 9.89 -0.33 -12.18
N GLN A 53 11.18 -0.26 -11.84
CA GLN A 53 12.12 -1.32 -12.11
C GLN A 53 11.73 -2.61 -11.39
N LEU A 54 11.38 -2.48 -10.13
CA LEU A 54 10.98 -3.61 -9.32
C LEU A 54 9.72 -4.27 -9.90
N LEU A 55 8.76 -3.47 -10.33
CA LEU A 55 7.52 -3.99 -10.88
C LEU A 55 7.70 -4.64 -12.25
N ALA A 56 8.85 -4.46 -12.89
CA ALA A 56 9.14 -5.16 -14.13
C ALA A 56 9.42 -6.64 -13.89
N SER A 57 9.85 -7.01 -12.66
CA SER A 57 10.20 -8.40 -12.36
C SER A 57 9.42 -8.99 -11.21
N GLU A 58 8.74 -8.16 -10.41
CA GLU A 58 8.01 -8.63 -9.25
C GLU A 58 6.57 -8.14 -9.34
N ARG A 59 5.64 -8.96 -8.85
CA ARG A 59 4.25 -8.55 -8.78
C ARG A 59 3.78 -8.70 -7.34
N PRO A 60 3.72 -7.60 -6.59
CA PRO A 60 3.21 -7.68 -5.22
C PRO A 60 1.71 -7.94 -5.22
N ASP A 61 1.20 -8.35 -4.09
CA ASP A 61 -0.24 -8.56 -3.93
C ASP A 61 -0.97 -7.27 -3.64
N VAL A 62 -0.30 -6.32 -3.01
CA VAL A 62 -0.85 -4.99 -2.71
C VAL A 62 0.32 -4.05 -2.50
N ALA A 63 0.08 -2.76 -2.69
CA ALA A 63 1.14 -1.76 -2.54
C ALA A 63 0.68 -0.60 -1.69
N MET A 64 1.63 0.08 -1.08
CA MET A 64 1.44 1.30 -0.32
C MET A 64 2.38 2.35 -0.89
N LEU A 65 1.82 3.46 -1.35
CA LEU A 65 2.58 4.49 -2.06
C LEU A 65 2.55 5.81 -1.29
N ASP A 66 3.73 6.29 -0.91
CA ASP A 66 3.84 7.67 -0.48
C ASP A 66 3.62 8.55 -1.71
N VAL A 67 2.72 9.52 -1.59
CA VAL A 67 2.38 10.36 -2.72
C VAL A 67 3.57 11.20 -3.18
N ASN A 68 4.38 11.67 -2.25
CA ASN A 68 5.52 12.53 -2.55
C ASN A 68 6.82 11.83 -2.20
N LEU A 69 7.60 11.49 -3.23
CA LEU A 69 8.85 10.75 -3.07
C LEU A 69 10.01 11.67 -3.40
N ALA A 70 10.47 12.43 -2.39
CA ALA A 70 11.61 13.34 -2.56
C ALA A 70 11.40 14.30 -3.72
N GLY A 71 10.19 14.86 -3.80
CA GLY A 71 9.87 15.82 -4.85
C GLY A 71 9.21 15.21 -6.08
N GLU A 72 9.24 13.90 -6.22
CA GLU A 72 8.55 13.21 -7.31
C GLU A 72 7.20 12.71 -6.82
N GLN A 73 6.20 12.82 -7.66
CA GLN A 73 4.88 12.27 -7.32
C GLN A 73 4.79 10.82 -7.75
N ALA A 74 4.05 10.04 -6.99
CA ALA A 74 4.03 8.59 -7.16
C ALA A 74 3.06 8.11 -8.24
N TYR A 75 2.41 9.02 -8.97
CA TYR A 75 1.33 8.62 -9.89
C TYR A 75 1.79 7.72 -11.04
N PRO A 76 3.01 7.83 -11.58
CA PRO A 76 3.44 6.82 -12.56
C PRO A 76 3.45 5.40 -12.00
N ILE A 77 3.77 5.26 -10.70
CA ILE A 77 3.73 3.96 -10.06
C ILE A 77 2.28 3.49 -9.93
N ALA A 78 1.39 4.40 -9.55
CA ALA A 78 -0.03 4.07 -9.44
C ALA A 78 -0.58 3.60 -10.78
N GLU A 79 -0.20 4.26 -11.87
CA GLU A 79 -0.64 3.87 -13.19
C GLU A 79 -0.16 2.46 -13.54
N ARG A 80 1.09 2.15 -13.19
CA ARG A 80 1.62 0.83 -13.47
C ARG A 80 0.90 -0.24 -12.65
N LEU A 81 0.67 0.03 -11.36
CA LEU A 81 -0.03 -0.92 -10.51
C LEU A 81 -1.43 -1.18 -11.02
N ALA A 82 -2.13 -0.12 -11.42
CA ALA A 82 -3.47 -0.28 -11.98
C ALA A 82 -3.44 -1.11 -13.25
N ALA A 83 -2.43 -0.91 -14.09
CA ALA A 83 -2.32 -1.64 -15.35
C ALA A 83 -2.10 -3.14 -15.14
N ILE A 84 -1.47 -3.53 -14.04
CA ILE A 84 -1.24 -4.94 -13.74
C ILE A 84 -2.20 -5.46 -12.68
N ASP A 85 -3.24 -4.71 -12.38
CA ASP A 85 -4.32 -5.11 -11.46
C ASP A 85 -3.82 -5.40 -10.05
N VAL A 86 -2.86 -4.60 -9.57
CA VAL A 86 -2.41 -4.69 -8.19
C VAL A 86 -3.08 -3.57 -7.39
N PRO A 87 -3.85 -3.91 -6.36
CA PRO A 87 -4.47 -2.88 -5.52
C PRO A 87 -3.43 -2.13 -4.72
N PHE A 88 -3.76 -0.88 -4.38
CA PHE A 88 -2.81 -0.08 -3.62
C PHE A 88 -3.53 0.98 -2.79
N VAL A 89 -2.82 1.52 -1.80
CA VAL A 89 -3.29 2.65 -1.00
C VAL A 89 -2.27 3.76 -1.15
N PHE A 90 -2.75 4.99 -1.02
CA PHE A 90 -1.87 6.16 -0.93
C PHE A 90 -1.62 6.52 0.52
N ALA A 91 -0.40 6.92 0.83
CA ALA A 91 -0.05 7.47 2.13
C ALA A 91 0.37 8.92 1.90
N THR A 92 -0.22 9.84 2.67
CA THR A 92 0.03 11.25 2.44
C THR A 92 -0.06 12.03 3.75
N GLY A 93 0.67 13.12 3.84
CA GLY A 93 0.56 14.04 4.98
C GLY A 93 -0.63 14.97 4.88
N TYR A 94 -1.32 14.98 3.75
CA TYR A 94 -2.39 15.94 3.50
C TYR A 94 -3.77 15.31 3.38
N GLY A 95 -3.89 14.02 3.70
CA GLY A 95 -5.15 13.32 3.52
C GLY A 95 -5.50 13.23 2.05
N SER A 96 -6.79 13.09 1.76
CA SER A 96 -7.22 12.88 0.38
C SER A 96 -7.21 14.15 -0.45
N GLU A 97 -6.98 15.30 0.15
CA GLU A 97 -7.06 16.56 -0.57
C GLU A 97 -6.01 16.69 -1.66
N GLY A 98 -4.87 16.05 -1.49
CA GLY A 98 -3.80 16.13 -2.48
C GLY A 98 -3.90 15.10 -3.58
N ILE A 99 -4.95 14.29 -3.60
CA ILE A 99 -5.07 13.20 -4.57
C ILE A 99 -5.90 13.67 -5.77
N PRO A 100 -5.38 13.54 -7.00
CA PRO A 100 -6.15 13.92 -8.18
C PRO A 100 -7.46 13.14 -8.31
N PRO A 101 -8.45 13.71 -9.00
CA PRO A 101 -9.76 13.07 -9.10
C PRO A 101 -9.72 11.67 -9.70
N ASN A 102 -8.84 11.40 -10.63
CA ASN A 102 -8.79 10.07 -11.24
C ASN A 102 -8.31 8.98 -10.28
N TRP A 103 -7.73 9.36 -9.16
CA TRP A 103 -7.29 8.40 -8.13
C TRP A 103 -8.14 8.51 -6.85
N ALA A 104 -9.21 9.32 -6.88
CA ALA A 104 -9.95 9.65 -5.66
C ALA A 104 -10.66 8.45 -5.05
N SER A 105 -10.90 7.39 -5.82
CA SER A 105 -11.56 6.20 -5.29
C SER A 105 -10.61 5.26 -4.57
N ARG A 106 -9.31 5.47 -4.66
CA ARG A 106 -8.35 4.60 -3.99
C ARG A 106 -8.27 4.93 -2.51
N PRO A 107 -8.06 3.94 -1.66
CA PRO A 107 -7.92 4.21 -0.23
C PRO A 107 -6.72 5.08 0.06
N VAL A 108 -6.86 5.93 1.05
CA VAL A 108 -5.79 6.85 1.47
C VAL A 108 -5.61 6.70 2.97
N VAL A 109 -4.36 6.66 3.41
CA VAL A 109 -4.06 6.72 4.84
C VAL A 109 -3.22 7.96 5.08
N GLN A 110 -3.61 8.73 6.10
CA GLN A 110 -2.93 9.98 6.42
C GLN A 110 -1.83 9.75 7.44
N LYS A 111 -0.67 10.31 7.17
CA LYS A 111 0.46 10.21 8.09
C LYS A 111 0.32 11.25 9.20
N PRO A 112 0.71 10.93 10.41
CA PRO A 112 1.13 9.61 10.87
C PRO A 112 -0.08 8.72 11.07
N PHE A 113 0.07 7.44 10.77
CA PHE A 113 -1.05 6.52 10.87
C PHE A 113 -0.79 5.46 11.93
N THR A 114 -1.88 4.89 12.43
CA THR A 114 -1.82 3.82 13.41
C THR A 114 -1.94 2.46 12.68
N LEU A 115 -1.66 1.41 13.42
CA LEU A 115 -1.82 0.06 12.91
C LEU A 115 -3.25 -0.16 12.41
N ASP A 116 -4.24 0.30 13.18
CA ASP A 116 -5.63 0.13 12.81
C ASP A 116 -5.98 0.89 11.53
N MET A 117 -5.49 2.11 11.39
CA MET A 117 -5.73 2.89 10.19
C MET A 117 -5.14 2.21 8.97
N LEU A 118 -3.92 1.68 9.10
CA LEU A 118 -3.27 0.99 7.99
C LEU A 118 -4.04 -0.30 7.65
N ALA A 119 -4.44 -1.05 8.66
CA ALA A 119 -5.19 -2.28 8.41
C ALA A 119 -6.48 -2.01 7.66
N ARG A 120 -7.19 -0.94 8.00
CA ARG A 120 -8.43 -0.59 7.33
C ARG A 120 -8.20 -0.18 5.89
N ALA A 121 -7.17 0.63 5.66
CA ALA A 121 -6.88 1.09 4.30
C ALA A 121 -6.48 -0.07 3.41
N MET A 122 -5.63 -0.96 3.92
CA MET A 122 -5.22 -2.15 3.16
C MET A 122 -6.39 -3.07 2.90
N GLY A 123 -7.25 -3.25 3.90
CA GLY A 123 -8.45 -4.06 3.72
C GLY A 123 -9.36 -3.50 2.65
N ALA A 124 -9.51 -2.17 2.62
CA ALA A 124 -10.32 -1.53 1.60
C ALA A 124 -9.74 -1.73 0.21
N ALA A 125 -8.40 -1.66 0.10
CA ALA A 125 -7.75 -1.88 -1.20
C ALA A 125 -7.93 -3.30 -1.68
N LEU A 126 -7.92 -4.26 -0.77
CA LEU A 126 -8.01 -5.68 -1.13
C LEU A 126 -9.45 -6.16 -1.31
N ALA A 127 -10.42 -5.36 -0.90
CA ALA A 127 -11.82 -5.78 -0.98
C ALA A 127 -12.24 -5.93 -2.43
N PRO A 128 -13.10 -6.91 -2.74
CA PRO A 128 -13.57 -7.07 -4.11
C PRO A 128 -14.33 -5.84 -4.57
N THR A 129 -14.11 -5.50 -5.82
CA THR A 129 -14.82 -4.40 -6.45
C THR A 129 -16.29 -4.74 -6.59
N LYS A 130 -17.13 -3.74 -6.33
CA LYS A 130 -18.56 -3.91 -6.48
C LYS A 130 -19.10 -3.36 -7.77
N ILE A 131 -18.23 -2.93 -8.63
CA ILE A 131 -18.62 -2.38 -9.92
C ILE A 131 -19.28 -3.46 -10.72
N GLY A 132 -20.35 -3.11 -11.37
CA GLY A 132 -21.08 -4.06 -12.14
C GLY A 132 -22.12 -4.81 -11.36
N THR A 133 -22.12 -4.59 -10.08
CA THR A 133 -23.17 -5.16 -9.23
C THR A 133 -24.25 -4.15 -9.02
#